data_c0cfb45a90a99cfa09cfad4daee9c08f
#
_entry.id   c0cfb45a90a99cfa09cfad4daee9c08f
#
_cell.length_a   1.000
_cell.length_b   1.000
_cell.length_c   1.000
_cell.angle_alpha   90.00
_cell.angle_beta   90.00
_cell.angle_gamma   90.00
#
_symmetry.space_group_name_H-M   'P 1'
#
loop_
_entity.id
_entity.type
_entity.pdbx_description
1 polymer ?
#
loop_
_entity_poly.entity_id
_entity_poly.type
_entity_poly.pdbx_seq_one_letter_code
_entity_poly.pdbx_strand_id
1 'polypeptide(L)'
;LGALDINAVVDQTAAQCITIASDKNHWLPFDRKIKPKVALWAIGKELPQALVNAIGEYQDCEVFFTHRDSGYGVFGAMSDSLSRNYSQVIISLHDQNLWGKKSQFIPQEIVQNIYYITDRVPSAVLVFGNVYLLKNLPNLPCAIMAYENGEAYQRTAAKVLYGGAPALGHLPATAWEGYTLHQGLRTQDHLY
;
A
#
# COMPACT_ATOMS: atom_id res chain seq x y z
N LEU A 1 -9.49 -26.09 26.93
CA LEU A 1 -9.08 -24.73 26.52
C LEU A 1 -8.23 -24.91 25.26
N GLY A 2 -8.84 -24.66 24.07
CA GLY A 2 -8.12 -24.75 22.80
C GLY A 2 -7.00 -23.71 22.78
N ALA A 3 -5.83 -24.09 22.24
CA ALA A 3 -4.74 -23.17 22.01
C ALA A 3 -5.28 -22.06 21.10
N LEU A 4 -5.19 -20.79 21.56
CA LEU A 4 -5.49 -19.64 20.73
C LEU A 4 -4.55 -19.71 19.51
N ASP A 5 -5.11 -19.76 18.33
CA ASP A 5 -4.33 -19.60 17.10
C ASP A 5 -3.87 -18.15 17.02
N ILE A 6 -2.64 -17.92 17.48
CA ILE A 6 -2.02 -16.59 17.53
C ILE A 6 -2.01 -15.95 16.13
N ASN A 7 -1.81 -16.74 15.08
CA ASN A 7 -1.79 -16.24 13.72
C ASN A 7 -3.17 -15.71 13.29
N ALA A 8 -4.24 -16.42 13.65
CA ALA A 8 -5.60 -15.97 13.37
C ALA A 8 -5.92 -14.65 14.10
N VAL A 9 -5.47 -14.51 15.35
CA VAL A 9 -5.66 -13.26 16.12
C VAL A 9 -4.88 -12.10 15.47
N VAL A 10 -3.65 -12.33 15.02
CA VAL A 10 -2.82 -11.30 14.37
C VAL A 10 -3.43 -10.90 13.03
N ASP A 11 -3.89 -11.85 12.22
CA ASP A 11 -4.57 -11.57 10.93
C ASP A 11 -5.88 -10.78 11.16
N GLN A 12 -6.66 -11.14 12.18
CA GLN A 12 -7.87 -10.41 12.53
C GLN A 12 -7.55 -8.97 13.01
N THR A 13 -6.51 -8.80 13.81
CA THR A 13 -6.04 -7.48 14.24
C THR A 13 -5.61 -6.63 13.06
N ALA A 14 -4.84 -7.19 12.13
CA ALA A 14 -4.43 -6.50 10.92
C ALA A 14 -5.64 -6.04 10.09
N ALA A 15 -6.67 -6.88 9.94
CA ALA A 15 -7.90 -6.54 9.22
C ALA A 15 -8.66 -5.37 9.87
N GLN A 16 -8.63 -5.25 11.20
CA GLN A 16 -9.24 -4.15 11.93
C GLN A 16 -8.45 -2.84 11.85
N CYS A 17 -7.15 -2.91 11.59
CA CYS A 17 -6.28 -1.74 11.54
C CYS A 17 -6.18 -1.16 10.13
N ILE A 18 -6.05 -2.00 9.10
CA ILE A 18 -5.83 -1.52 7.73
C ILE A 18 -6.92 -0.56 7.30
N THR A 19 -6.50 0.60 6.83
CA THR A 19 -7.37 1.75 6.54
C THR A 19 -7.22 2.17 5.08
N ILE A 20 -8.32 2.21 4.33
CA ILE A 20 -8.34 2.91 3.05
C ILE A 20 -8.45 4.41 3.36
N ALA A 21 -7.33 5.10 3.24
CA ALA A 21 -7.25 6.54 3.51
C ALA A 21 -7.80 7.39 2.37
N SER A 22 -7.73 6.90 1.13
CA SER A 22 -8.38 7.52 -0.04
C SER A 22 -8.63 6.49 -1.13
N ASP A 23 -9.71 6.66 -1.87
CA ASP A 23 -10.03 5.95 -3.12
C ASP A 23 -10.96 6.85 -3.96
N LYS A 24 -10.39 7.92 -4.51
CA LYS A 24 -11.14 8.99 -5.21
C LYS A 24 -11.75 8.52 -6.52
N ASN A 25 -11.14 7.52 -7.13
CA ASN A 25 -11.54 7.02 -8.44
C ASN A 25 -12.30 5.69 -8.35
N HIS A 26 -12.62 5.24 -7.14
CA HIS A 26 -13.31 3.97 -6.88
C HIS A 26 -12.63 2.78 -7.55
N TRP A 27 -11.29 2.70 -7.42
CA TRP A 27 -10.51 1.60 -7.97
C TRP A 27 -10.54 0.34 -7.12
N LEU A 28 -10.87 0.48 -5.83
CA LEU A 28 -10.92 -0.64 -4.91
C LEU A 28 -12.32 -1.26 -4.80
N PRO A 29 -12.43 -2.58 -4.73
CA PRO A 29 -11.35 -3.55 -4.92
C PRO A 29 -10.92 -3.64 -6.40
N PHE A 30 -9.66 -3.98 -6.64
CA PHE A 30 -9.16 -4.20 -8.00
C PHE A 30 -9.92 -5.34 -8.67
N ASP A 31 -10.44 -5.08 -9.88
CA ASP A 31 -11.24 -6.04 -10.62
C ASP A 31 -10.35 -7.13 -11.24
N ARG A 32 -10.52 -8.37 -10.76
CA ARG A 32 -9.80 -9.55 -11.25
C ARG A 32 -10.30 -10.06 -12.61
N LYS A 33 -11.48 -9.65 -13.05
CA LYS A 33 -12.05 -10.02 -14.38
C LYS A 33 -11.34 -9.28 -15.51
N ILE A 34 -10.92 -8.05 -15.25
CA ILE A 34 -10.04 -7.30 -16.12
C ILE A 34 -8.64 -7.84 -15.85
N LYS A 35 -7.97 -8.40 -16.87
CA LYS A 35 -6.59 -8.87 -16.74
C LYS A 35 -5.60 -7.78 -17.17
N PRO A 36 -5.42 -6.69 -16.39
CA PRO A 36 -4.45 -5.67 -16.72
C PRO A 36 -3.04 -6.24 -16.60
N LYS A 37 -2.09 -5.67 -17.29
CA LYS A 37 -0.68 -5.90 -17.01
C LYS A 37 -0.31 -5.14 -15.74
N VAL A 38 -0.13 -5.86 -14.63
CA VAL A 38 0.11 -5.28 -13.30
C VAL A 38 1.57 -5.35 -12.91
N ALA A 39 2.06 -4.27 -12.30
CA ALA A 39 3.34 -4.23 -11.60
C ALA A 39 3.14 -3.97 -10.11
N LEU A 40 3.93 -4.65 -9.27
CA LEU A 40 4.18 -4.29 -7.89
C LEU A 40 5.55 -3.60 -7.81
N TRP A 41 5.58 -2.35 -7.40
CA TRP A 41 6.82 -1.64 -7.11
C TRP A 41 6.99 -1.50 -5.60
N ALA A 42 7.84 -2.33 -5.03
CA ALA A 42 8.17 -2.31 -3.61
C ALA A 42 9.39 -1.41 -3.36
N ILE A 43 9.27 -0.48 -2.42
CA ILE A 43 10.31 0.46 -2.00
C ILE A 43 10.58 0.25 -0.51
N GLY A 44 11.76 -0.21 -0.16
CA GLY A 44 12.11 -0.54 1.23
C GLY A 44 13.56 -0.94 1.40
N LYS A 45 13.88 -1.59 2.50
CA LYS A 45 15.20 -2.20 2.73
C LYS A 45 15.28 -3.62 2.20
N GLU A 46 14.16 -4.33 2.21
CA GLU A 46 14.04 -5.72 1.79
C GLU A 46 12.77 -5.90 0.97
N LEU A 47 12.77 -6.91 0.10
CA LEU A 47 11.59 -7.28 -0.66
C LEU A 47 10.50 -7.82 0.28
N PRO A 48 9.27 -7.28 0.26
CA PRO A 48 8.18 -7.72 1.13
C PRO A 48 7.57 -9.04 0.62
N GLN A 49 8.22 -10.15 0.88
CA GLN A 49 7.86 -11.45 0.29
C GLN A 49 6.44 -11.90 0.60
N ALA A 50 5.93 -11.62 1.80
CA ALA A 50 4.56 -11.96 2.16
C ALA A 50 3.53 -11.18 1.33
N LEU A 51 3.81 -9.90 1.02
CA LEU A 51 2.97 -9.10 0.13
C LEU A 51 3.01 -9.63 -1.31
N VAL A 52 4.20 -9.94 -1.81
CA VAL A 52 4.40 -10.52 -3.15
C VAL A 52 3.60 -11.81 -3.30
N ASN A 53 3.75 -12.73 -2.36
CA ASN A 53 3.03 -14.01 -2.37
C ASN A 53 1.52 -13.81 -2.31
N ALA A 54 1.05 -12.93 -1.41
CA ALA A 54 -0.38 -12.67 -1.23
C ALA A 54 -1.02 -12.00 -2.45
N ILE A 55 -0.33 -11.09 -3.14
CA ILE A 55 -0.82 -10.51 -4.41
C ILE A 55 -0.90 -11.60 -5.48
N GLY A 56 0.09 -12.48 -5.57
CA GLY A 56 0.13 -13.59 -6.52
C GLY A 56 -1.03 -14.58 -6.40
N GLU A 57 -1.68 -14.69 -5.22
CA GLU A 57 -2.90 -15.49 -5.03
C GLU A 57 -4.11 -14.90 -5.78
N TYR A 58 -4.09 -13.60 -6.09
CA TYR A 58 -5.19 -12.90 -6.75
C TYR A 58 -4.93 -12.63 -8.22
N GLN A 59 -3.70 -12.29 -8.59
CA GLN A 59 -3.35 -11.85 -9.94
C GLN A 59 -1.85 -12.01 -10.22
N ASP A 60 -1.52 -12.41 -11.45
CA ASP A 60 -0.15 -12.36 -11.95
C ASP A 60 0.36 -10.92 -11.97
N CYS A 61 1.50 -10.69 -11.34
CA CYS A 61 2.08 -9.38 -11.15
C CYS A 61 3.60 -9.43 -11.33
N GLU A 62 4.15 -8.56 -12.16
CA GLU A 62 5.60 -8.39 -12.22
C GLU A 62 6.08 -7.57 -11.03
N VAL A 63 7.12 -8.07 -10.35
CA VAL A 63 7.61 -7.48 -9.10
C VAL A 63 8.90 -6.73 -9.34
N PHE A 64 8.92 -5.46 -8.94
CA PHE A 64 10.06 -4.57 -8.97
C PHE A 64 10.41 -4.12 -7.56
N PHE A 65 11.67 -4.18 -7.23
CA PHE A 65 12.16 -3.73 -5.93
C PHE A 65 13.20 -2.63 -6.10
N THR A 66 13.05 -1.56 -5.34
CA THR A 66 14.04 -0.49 -5.25
C THR A 66 14.39 -0.28 -3.78
N HIS A 67 15.68 -0.42 -3.46
CA HIS A 67 16.14 -0.11 -2.11
C HIS A 67 15.91 1.38 -1.83
N ARG A 68 15.35 1.70 -0.65
CA ARG A 68 14.97 3.07 -0.28
C ARG A 68 16.12 4.08 -0.32
N ASP A 69 17.35 3.62 -0.13
CA ASP A 69 18.56 4.44 -0.15
C ASP A 69 19.30 4.35 -1.51
N SER A 70 18.59 3.94 -2.58
CA SER A 70 19.14 3.91 -3.93
C SER A 70 19.57 5.31 -4.39
N GLY A 71 20.60 5.34 -5.23
CA GLY A 71 21.14 6.59 -5.75
C GLY A 71 20.16 7.38 -6.63
N TYR A 72 20.49 8.64 -6.83
CA TYR A 72 19.70 9.57 -7.65
C TYR A 72 19.42 9.01 -9.05
N GLY A 73 18.19 9.17 -9.50
CA GLY A 73 17.74 8.75 -10.83
C GLY A 73 17.21 7.32 -10.94
N VAL A 74 17.48 6.44 -9.97
CA VAL A 74 16.95 5.05 -9.99
C VAL A 74 15.44 5.03 -9.93
N PHE A 75 14.84 5.85 -9.06
CA PHE A 75 13.39 5.99 -8.92
C PHE A 75 12.75 6.56 -10.19
N GLY A 76 13.41 7.53 -10.84
CA GLY A 76 12.93 8.14 -12.08
C GLY A 76 12.92 7.14 -13.24
N ALA A 77 13.97 6.36 -13.42
CA ALA A 77 14.03 5.32 -14.44
C ALA A 77 12.96 4.25 -14.22
N MET A 78 12.74 3.85 -12.95
CA MET A 78 11.71 2.87 -12.60
C MET A 78 10.32 3.42 -12.87
N SER A 79 9.99 4.61 -12.41
CA SER A 79 8.66 5.21 -12.58
C SER A 79 8.31 5.45 -14.06
N ASP A 80 9.28 5.87 -14.88
CA ASP A 80 9.10 6.01 -16.33
C ASP A 80 8.81 4.65 -16.99
N SER A 81 9.60 3.63 -16.66
CA SER A 81 9.39 2.26 -17.18
C SER A 81 8.02 1.71 -16.78
N LEU A 82 7.63 1.85 -15.50
CA LEU A 82 6.36 1.33 -15.01
C LEU A 82 5.17 2.04 -15.65
N SER A 83 5.21 3.36 -15.76
CA SER A 83 4.10 4.14 -16.33
C SER A 83 3.87 3.88 -17.82
N ARG A 84 4.90 3.43 -18.56
CA ARG A 84 4.78 3.13 -20.00
C ARG A 84 4.38 1.69 -20.29
N ASN A 85 4.79 0.75 -19.43
CA ASN A 85 4.70 -0.67 -19.75
C ASN A 85 3.60 -1.43 -19.02
N TYR A 86 2.95 -0.79 -18.01
CA TYR A 86 1.92 -1.41 -17.20
C TYR A 86 0.64 -0.60 -17.22
N SER A 87 -0.49 -1.29 -17.20
CA SER A 87 -1.81 -0.67 -17.15
C SER A 87 -2.34 -0.46 -15.74
N GLN A 88 -1.67 -1.04 -14.75
CA GLN A 88 -1.96 -0.89 -13.33
C GLN A 88 -0.69 -1.06 -12.50
N VAL A 89 -0.49 -0.21 -11.49
CA VAL A 89 0.69 -0.27 -10.62
C VAL A 89 0.28 -0.28 -9.15
N ILE A 90 0.80 -1.24 -8.40
CA ILE A 90 0.75 -1.26 -6.95
C ILE A 90 2.09 -0.73 -6.45
N ILE A 91 2.08 0.31 -5.64
CA ILE A 91 3.29 0.88 -5.04
C ILE A 91 3.24 0.55 -3.55
N SER A 92 4.28 -0.08 -3.01
CA SER A 92 4.35 -0.37 -1.58
C SER A 92 5.58 0.25 -0.93
N LEU A 93 5.35 1.02 0.13
CA LEU A 93 6.39 1.70 0.90
C LEU A 93 6.63 0.98 2.21
N HIS A 94 7.84 0.49 2.40
CA HIS A 94 8.26 -0.28 3.58
C HIS A 94 9.43 0.39 4.30
N ASP A 95 9.67 -0.03 5.56
CA ASP A 95 10.84 0.34 6.36
C ASP A 95 11.07 1.84 6.52
N GLN A 96 9.98 2.60 6.54
CA GLN A 96 10.03 4.00 6.91
C GLN A 96 10.25 4.04 8.43
N ASN A 97 11.48 4.38 8.87
CA ASN A 97 11.94 4.30 10.26
C ASN A 97 10.87 4.70 11.28
N LEU A 98 10.52 3.76 12.17
CA LEU A 98 9.49 3.94 13.19
C LEU A 98 9.95 4.80 14.39
N TRP A 99 11.24 5.15 14.47
CA TRP A 99 11.84 5.82 15.62
C TRP A 99 12.48 7.17 15.26
N GLY A 100 12.10 8.21 16.01
CA GLY A 100 12.67 9.54 15.91
C GLY A 100 12.06 10.46 14.86
N LYS A 101 12.56 11.71 14.77
CA LYS A 101 12.03 12.76 13.87
C LYS A 101 12.10 12.40 12.38
N LYS A 102 13.02 11.52 11.99
CA LYS A 102 13.17 11.04 10.60
C LYS A 102 12.15 9.97 10.20
N SER A 103 11.40 9.41 11.15
CA SER A 103 10.39 8.37 10.91
C SER A 103 9.16 8.84 10.14
N GLN A 104 9.02 10.15 9.94
CA GLN A 104 7.88 10.77 9.26
C GLN A 104 8.26 11.35 7.90
N PHE A 105 9.41 10.98 7.36
CA PHE A 105 9.92 11.57 6.13
C PHE A 105 10.12 10.52 5.04
N ILE A 106 9.53 10.78 3.87
CA ILE A 106 9.80 10.07 2.63
C ILE A 106 10.66 10.99 1.77
N PRO A 107 11.81 10.52 1.24
CA PRO A 107 12.62 11.33 0.34
C PRO A 107 11.80 11.93 -0.80
N GLN A 108 12.04 13.19 -1.13
CA GLN A 108 11.25 13.90 -2.12
C GLN A 108 11.30 13.25 -3.51
N GLU A 109 12.43 12.65 -3.86
CA GLU A 109 12.56 11.89 -5.11
C GLU A 109 11.57 10.73 -5.17
N ILE A 110 11.40 9.96 -4.08
CA ILE A 110 10.41 8.88 -4.00
C ILE A 110 9.00 9.45 -4.15
N VAL A 111 8.69 10.52 -3.42
CA VAL A 111 7.39 11.19 -3.49
C VAL A 111 7.06 11.64 -4.92
N GLN A 112 7.97 12.34 -5.59
CA GLN A 112 7.79 12.81 -6.96
C GLN A 112 7.52 11.66 -7.93
N ASN A 113 8.23 10.55 -7.78
CA ASN A 113 8.07 9.39 -8.66
C ASN A 113 6.79 8.58 -8.37
N ILE A 114 6.29 8.59 -7.14
CA ILE A 114 4.96 8.07 -6.82
C ILE A 114 3.89 8.87 -7.57
N TYR A 115 3.91 10.20 -7.48
CA TYR A 115 2.95 11.05 -8.21
C TYR A 115 3.10 10.91 -9.72
N TYR A 116 4.31 10.80 -10.23
CA TYR A 116 4.54 10.58 -11.66
C TYR A 116 3.79 9.35 -12.19
N ILE A 117 3.73 8.26 -11.40
CA ILE A 117 2.97 7.06 -11.75
C ILE A 117 1.47 7.29 -11.54
N THR A 118 1.06 7.76 -10.35
CA THR A 118 -0.37 7.84 -9.98
C THR A 118 -1.16 8.82 -10.85
N ASP A 119 -0.49 9.79 -11.47
CA ASP A 119 -1.07 10.73 -12.43
C ASP A 119 -1.27 10.13 -13.84
N ARG A 120 -0.64 8.99 -14.13
CA ARG A 120 -0.60 8.39 -15.48
C ARG A 120 -1.25 7.02 -15.57
N VAL A 121 -1.20 6.26 -14.49
CA VAL A 121 -1.62 4.86 -14.46
C VAL A 121 -2.49 4.62 -13.23
N PRO A 122 -3.63 3.92 -13.35
CA PRO A 122 -4.40 3.46 -12.19
C PRO A 122 -3.49 2.78 -11.17
N SER A 123 -3.41 3.34 -9.96
CA SER A 123 -2.42 2.89 -8.97
C SER A 123 -2.95 2.97 -7.55
N ALA A 124 -2.59 1.99 -6.73
CA ALA A 124 -2.79 2.02 -5.28
C ALA A 124 -1.45 2.13 -4.56
N VAL A 125 -1.37 3.01 -3.56
CA VAL A 125 -0.18 3.18 -2.72
C VAL A 125 -0.43 2.57 -1.35
N LEU A 126 0.31 1.50 -1.04
CA LEU A 126 0.29 0.82 0.26
C LEU A 126 1.40 1.40 1.15
N VAL A 127 1.05 1.92 2.32
CA VAL A 127 2.01 2.55 3.24
C VAL A 127 2.16 1.70 4.49
N PHE A 128 3.31 1.06 4.64
CA PHE A 128 3.70 0.29 5.82
C PHE A 128 4.61 1.15 6.70
N GLY A 129 4.05 1.71 7.77
CA GLY A 129 4.76 2.61 8.67
C GLY A 129 3.85 3.53 9.47
N ASN A 130 4.39 4.63 9.93
CA ASN A 130 3.65 5.60 10.73
C ASN A 130 2.61 6.36 9.89
N VAL A 131 1.43 6.61 10.46
CA VAL A 131 0.33 7.37 9.81
C VAL A 131 0.78 8.75 9.30
N TYR A 132 1.71 9.39 9.97
CA TYR A 132 2.25 10.70 9.55
C TYR A 132 3.08 10.66 8.26
N LEU A 133 3.40 9.49 7.71
CA LEU A 133 3.98 9.40 6.37
C LEU A 133 3.02 9.93 5.29
N LEU A 134 1.71 9.83 5.52
CA LEU A 134 0.69 10.33 4.60
C LEU A 134 0.78 11.85 4.35
N LYS A 135 1.37 12.62 5.28
CA LYS A 135 1.60 14.07 5.05
C LYS A 135 2.58 14.35 3.91
N ASN A 136 3.47 13.40 3.59
CA ASN A 136 4.39 13.51 2.45
C ASN A 136 3.70 13.15 1.12
N LEU A 137 2.52 12.57 1.20
CA LEU A 137 1.75 12.04 0.07
C LEU A 137 0.33 12.62 0.05
N PRO A 138 0.19 13.96 0.10
CA PRO A 138 -1.13 14.58 0.15
C PRO A 138 -1.94 14.25 -1.11
N ASN A 139 -3.24 14.02 -0.94
CA ASN A 139 -4.18 13.88 -2.05
C ASN A 139 -3.95 12.71 -3.02
N LEU A 140 -3.28 11.63 -2.61
CA LEU A 140 -3.19 10.42 -3.45
C LEU A 140 -4.57 9.97 -3.93
N PRO A 141 -4.72 9.55 -5.20
CA PRO A 141 -6.00 9.04 -5.70
C PRO A 141 -6.44 7.76 -4.98
N CYS A 142 -5.51 6.87 -4.64
CA CYS A 142 -5.79 5.67 -3.85
C CYS A 142 -4.64 5.40 -2.88
N ALA A 143 -4.94 5.38 -1.59
CA ALA A 143 -3.97 5.16 -0.51
C ALA A 143 -4.52 4.20 0.55
N ILE A 144 -3.76 3.19 0.87
CA ILE A 144 -4.04 2.21 1.93
C ILE A 144 -2.96 2.32 3.00
N MET A 145 -3.37 2.68 4.21
CA MET A 145 -2.49 2.71 5.37
C MET A 145 -2.48 1.34 6.04
N ALA A 146 -1.35 0.66 6.03
CA ALA A 146 -1.19 -0.69 6.55
C ALA A 146 -0.42 -0.75 7.88
N TYR A 147 0.15 0.37 8.33
CA TYR A 147 0.84 0.60 9.61
C TYR A 147 2.10 -0.24 9.83
N GLU A 148 1.95 -1.55 10.01
CA GLU A 148 3.05 -2.43 10.37
C GLU A 148 3.60 -3.20 9.16
N ASN A 149 4.92 -3.46 9.17
CA ASN A 149 5.58 -4.21 8.08
C ASN A 149 5.57 -5.74 8.32
N GLY A 150 4.82 -6.22 9.32
CA GLY A 150 4.69 -7.64 9.60
C GLY A 150 3.93 -8.40 8.50
N GLU A 151 4.22 -9.69 8.36
CA GLU A 151 3.64 -10.54 7.30
C GLU A 151 2.10 -10.54 7.28
N ALA A 152 1.46 -10.55 8.46
CA ALA A 152 0.00 -10.51 8.57
C ALA A 152 -0.59 -9.23 7.96
N TYR A 153 0.06 -8.08 8.20
CA TYR A 153 -0.35 -6.80 7.62
C TYR A 153 -0.12 -6.77 6.12
N GLN A 154 0.99 -7.34 5.64
CA GLN A 154 1.27 -7.47 4.21
C GLN A 154 0.21 -8.33 3.51
N ARG A 155 -0.12 -9.53 4.06
CA ARG A 155 -1.17 -10.40 3.54
C ARG A 155 -2.54 -9.72 3.55
N THR A 156 -2.87 -9.06 4.65
CA THR A 156 -4.17 -8.39 4.80
C THR A 156 -4.31 -7.19 3.87
N ALA A 157 -3.25 -6.42 3.65
CA ALA A 157 -3.25 -5.33 2.68
C ALA A 157 -3.54 -5.83 1.25
N ALA A 158 -2.96 -6.96 0.85
CA ALA A 158 -3.28 -7.60 -0.43
C ALA A 158 -4.75 -8.05 -0.47
N LYS A 159 -5.28 -8.66 0.60
CA LYS A 159 -6.70 -9.04 0.68
C LYS A 159 -7.62 -7.84 0.52
N VAL A 160 -7.34 -6.72 1.20
CA VAL A 160 -8.12 -5.47 1.08
C VAL A 160 -8.06 -4.94 -0.34
N LEU A 161 -6.88 -4.94 -0.97
CA LEU A 161 -6.69 -4.45 -2.33
C LEU A 161 -7.58 -5.17 -3.36
N TYR A 162 -7.78 -6.48 -3.17
CA TYR A 162 -8.57 -7.34 -4.06
C TYR A 162 -9.95 -7.72 -3.53
N GLY A 163 -10.41 -7.12 -2.43
CA GLY A 163 -11.73 -7.39 -1.84
C GLY A 163 -11.85 -8.73 -1.13
N GLY A 164 -10.73 -9.39 -0.83
CA GLY A 164 -10.70 -10.64 -0.06
C GLY A 164 -10.84 -10.42 1.46
N ALA A 165 -10.75 -9.19 1.92
CA ALA A 165 -11.07 -8.77 3.29
C ALA A 165 -11.60 -7.35 3.30
N PRO A 166 -12.51 -6.98 4.22
CA PRO A 166 -12.95 -5.62 4.39
C PRO A 166 -11.84 -4.76 5.01
N ALA A 167 -11.75 -3.49 4.63
CA ALA A 167 -10.98 -2.49 5.35
C ALA A 167 -11.85 -1.94 6.49
N LEU A 168 -11.48 -2.20 7.73
CA LEU A 168 -12.26 -1.81 8.92
C LEU A 168 -11.59 -0.68 9.71
N GLY A 169 -10.33 -0.37 9.39
CA GLY A 169 -9.54 0.62 10.11
C GLY A 169 -9.98 2.06 9.84
N HIS A 170 -9.62 2.93 10.78
CA HIS A 170 -9.76 4.38 10.68
C HIS A 170 -8.43 5.02 11.05
N LEU A 171 -8.10 6.16 10.45
CA LEU A 171 -6.88 6.87 10.79
C LEU A 171 -6.88 7.28 12.27
N PRO A 172 -5.84 6.90 13.03
CA PRO A 172 -5.77 7.17 14.47
C PRO A 172 -5.39 8.62 14.79
N ALA A 173 -5.00 9.40 13.79
CA ALA A 173 -4.61 10.79 13.91
C ALA A 173 -4.82 11.53 12.59
N THR A 174 -4.95 12.86 12.66
CA THR A 174 -4.87 13.72 11.48
C THR A 174 -3.43 13.82 11.02
N ALA A 175 -3.12 13.26 9.85
CA ALA A 175 -1.81 13.32 9.24
C ALA A 175 -1.64 14.57 8.37
N TRP A 176 -2.70 15.01 7.70
CA TRP A 176 -2.77 16.14 6.79
C TRP A 176 -4.24 16.54 6.56
N GLU A 177 -4.50 17.68 5.91
CA GLU A 177 -5.87 18.18 5.63
C GLU A 177 -6.78 17.16 4.91
N GLY A 178 -6.22 16.36 3.99
CA GLY A 178 -6.93 15.29 3.28
C GLY A 178 -6.93 13.92 3.98
N TYR A 179 -6.28 13.80 5.13
CA TYR A 179 -6.17 12.56 5.92
C TYR A 179 -6.43 12.87 7.39
N THR A 180 -7.71 12.96 7.73
CA THR A 180 -8.15 13.41 9.05
C THR A 180 -8.41 12.25 10.02
N LEU A 181 -8.34 12.56 11.31
CA LEU A 181 -8.70 11.63 12.38
C LEU A 181 -10.06 10.95 12.09
N HIS A 182 -10.11 9.65 12.32
CA HIS A 182 -11.27 8.78 12.07
C HIS A 182 -11.67 8.59 10.59
N GLN A 183 -10.93 9.15 9.65
CA GLN A 183 -11.12 8.86 8.22
C GLN A 183 -10.81 7.39 7.92
N GLY A 184 -11.67 6.73 7.18
CA GLY A 184 -11.51 5.40 6.65
C GLY A 184 -12.68 5.06 5.75
N LEU A 185 -12.37 4.63 4.52
CA LEU A 185 -13.37 4.16 3.58
C LEU A 185 -13.56 2.66 3.82
N ARG A 186 -14.79 2.20 3.77
CA ARG A 186 -15.10 0.77 3.81
C ARG A 186 -15.23 0.27 2.38
N THR A 187 -14.54 -0.81 2.07
CA THR A 187 -14.89 -1.60 0.90
C THR A 187 -16.26 -2.19 1.18
N GLN A 188 -17.23 -1.94 0.29
CA GLN A 188 -18.49 -2.68 0.36
C GLN A 188 -18.15 -4.15 0.16
N ASP A 189 -18.75 -5.01 0.99
CA ASP A 189 -18.58 -6.46 0.92
C ASP A 189 -19.06 -6.95 -0.46
N HIS A 190 -18.18 -6.97 -1.42
CA HIS A 190 -18.37 -7.73 -2.64
C HIS A 190 -17.92 -9.17 -2.35
N LEU A 191 -18.70 -9.83 -1.46
CA LEU A 191 -18.66 -11.28 -1.33
C LEU A 191 -19.15 -11.88 -2.64
N TYR A 192 -18.21 -12.43 -3.41
CA TYR A 192 -18.48 -13.37 -4.49
C TYR A 192 -17.75 -14.67 -4.22
#